data_c49b8019fd2a9590782977546841b3b3
#
_entry.id   c49b8019fd2a9590782977546841b3b3
#
_cell.length_a   1.000
_cell.length_b   1.000
_cell.length_c   1.000
_cell.angle_alpha   90.00
_cell.angle_beta   90.00
_cell.angle_gamma   90.00
#
_symmetry.space_group_name_H-M   'P 1'
#
loop_
_entity.id
_entity.type
_entity.pdbx_description
1 polymer ?
#
loop_
_entity_poly.entity_id
_entity_poly.type
_entity_poly.pdbx_seq_one_letter_code
_entity_poly.pdbx_strand_id
1 'polypeptide(L)'
;MAVKFGLFVPQGWRQDLAEIADPIAQYEAMTRVARAADAEAYDAVWVFDHFHPAPPREPATTFECWTIMATLARDTERIRLGQLVTCAGFRSPALLAKITSTVDVASHGRLNVGIGAGWYEDEWRAYGYGFPDALERLQMLRETVEILQRMWTEEAPVFAGTHHRIDQPINEPKGVQRPHPPLWIGGGGERVTLKLVAQWADACNINGDPATIRHKLAVLRQHCAAVGRDDSEIVKSTCVLIQLVERAEDVERVTVNPVRMESVIIGTPAMVREQLQTFVDAGVDYSIVTLPRVAYDQEPLRRFARDVVSLF
;
A
#
# COMPACT_ATOMS: atom_id res chain seq x y z
N MET A 1 -12.77 9.60 14.42
CA MET A 1 -12.17 10.22 13.20
C MET A 1 -12.98 9.75 12.01
N ALA A 2 -13.08 10.54 10.93
CA ALA A 2 -13.70 10.08 9.70
C ALA A 2 -12.87 8.95 9.09
N VAL A 3 -13.52 7.92 8.58
CA VAL A 3 -12.86 6.81 7.90
C VAL A 3 -12.31 7.29 6.56
N LYS A 4 -11.10 6.88 6.20
CA LYS A 4 -10.46 7.26 4.94
C LYS A 4 -10.44 6.11 3.95
N PHE A 5 -10.41 6.47 2.67
CA PHE A 5 -10.39 5.50 1.57
C PHE A 5 -9.25 5.79 0.61
N GLY A 6 -8.44 4.77 0.32
CA GLY A 6 -7.48 4.77 -0.76
C GLY A 6 -7.93 3.86 -1.90
N LEU A 7 -7.41 4.09 -3.10
CA LEU A 7 -7.73 3.30 -4.28
C LEU A 7 -6.46 2.70 -4.89
N PHE A 8 -6.44 1.39 -5.17
CA PHE A 8 -5.42 0.82 -6.04
C PHE A 8 -5.67 1.24 -7.48
N VAL A 9 -4.66 1.84 -8.11
CA VAL A 9 -4.70 2.14 -9.54
C VAL A 9 -4.29 0.91 -10.35
N PRO A 10 -4.82 0.72 -11.56
CA PRO A 10 -4.44 -0.39 -12.43
C PRO A 10 -2.98 -0.25 -12.86
N GLN A 11 -2.15 -1.20 -12.45
CA GLN A 11 -0.70 -1.21 -12.70
C GLN A 11 -0.28 -2.36 -13.64
N GLY A 12 -1.18 -3.31 -13.86
CA GLY A 12 -0.93 -4.54 -14.61
C GLY A 12 -0.70 -5.76 -13.73
N TRP A 13 -0.28 -5.61 -12.46
CA TRP A 13 -0.02 -6.73 -11.57
C TRP A 13 -1.22 -7.67 -11.38
N ARG A 14 -2.43 -7.15 -11.42
CA ARG A 14 -3.69 -7.92 -11.32
C ARG A 14 -4.25 -8.32 -12.69
N GLN A 15 -3.46 -8.17 -13.77
CA GLN A 15 -3.91 -8.28 -15.15
C GLN A 15 -5.02 -7.28 -15.51
N ASP A 16 -5.11 -6.21 -14.76
CA ASP A 16 -6.13 -5.16 -14.83
C ASP A 16 -5.96 -4.23 -16.06
N LEU A 17 -4.90 -4.43 -16.85
CA LEU A 17 -4.63 -3.75 -18.11
C LEU A 17 -4.62 -4.70 -19.33
N ALA A 18 -4.90 -5.99 -19.15
CA ALA A 18 -4.66 -7.03 -20.15
C ALA A 18 -5.50 -6.89 -21.45
N GLU A 19 -6.66 -6.23 -21.39
CA GLU A 19 -7.52 -5.99 -22.56
C GLU A 19 -7.05 -4.78 -23.41
N ILE A 20 -6.05 -4.04 -22.96
CA ILE A 20 -5.46 -2.91 -23.70
C ILE A 20 -4.17 -3.42 -24.36
N ALA A 21 -4.14 -3.47 -25.69
CA ALA A 21 -3.00 -4.04 -26.40
C ALA A 21 -1.77 -3.12 -26.45
N ASP A 22 -1.99 -1.80 -26.55
CA ASP A 22 -0.92 -0.81 -26.66
C ASP A 22 -0.38 -0.43 -25.28
N PRO A 23 0.94 -0.59 -25.00
CA PRO A 23 1.53 -0.28 -23.70
C PRO A 23 1.45 1.22 -23.34
N ILE A 24 1.43 2.13 -24.31
CA ILE A 24 1.20 3.55 -24.05
C ILE A 24 -0.23 3.76 -23.55
N ALA A 25 -1.21 3.16 -24.22
CA ALA A 25 -2.61 3.23 -23.81
C ALA A 25 -2.85 2.60 -22.42
N GLN A 26 -2.11 1.54 -22.06
CA GLN A 26 -2.13 0.96 -20.72
C GLN A 26 -1.64 1.98 -19.66
N TYR A 27 -0.52 2.65 -19.92
CA TYR A 27 0.02 3.66 -19.02
C TYR A 27 -0.94 4.84 -18.85
N GLU A 28 -1.51 5.32 -19.95
CA GLU A 28 -2.52 6.39 -19.94
C GLU A 28 -3.80 5.98 -19.21
N ALA A 29 -4.19 4.69 -19.28
CA ALA A 29 -5.34 4.19 -18.52
C ALA A 29 -5.09 4.26 -17.00
N MET A 30 -3.90 3.88 -16.54
CA MET A 30 -3.48 4.02 -15.14
C MET A 30 -3.53 5.50 -14.71
N THR A 31 -2.93 6.40 -15.49
CA THR A 31 -2.89 7.84 -15.22
C THR A 31 -4.30 8.45 -15.16
N ARG A 32 -5.19 8.06 -16.08
CA ARG A 32 -6.59 8.52 -16.06
C ARG A 32 -7.33 8.11 -14.79
N VAL A 33 -7.11 6.88 -14.29
CA VAL A 33 -7.71 6.42 -13.03
C VAL A 33 -7.17 7.22 -11.84
N ALA A 34 -5.86 7.48 -11.80
CA ALA A 34 -5.27 8.29 -10.74
C ALA A 34 -5.84 9.73 -10.72
N ARG A 35 -5.97 10.36 -11.88
CA ARG A 35 -6.58 11.69 -12.03
C ARG A 35 -8.07 11.69 -11.66
N ALA A 36 -8.80 10.64 -12.01
CA ALA A 36 -10.21 10.51 -11.61
C ALA A 36 -10.34 10.38 -10.10
N ALA A 37 -9.48 9.58 -9.45
CA ALA A 37 -9.44 9.47 -7.99
C ALA A 37 -9.02 10.80 -7.31
N ASP A 38 -8.12 11.58 -7.94
CA ASP A 38 -7.71 12.91 -7.47
C ASP A 38 -8.86 13.92 -7.48
N ALA A 39 -9.80 13.80 -8.43
CA ALA A 39 -10.99 14.64 -8.52
C ALA A 39 -12.10 14.22 -7.53
N GLU A 40 -12.06 13.02 -6.99
CA GLU A 40 -13.08 12.44 -6.11
C GLU A 40 -12.62 12.43 -4.62
N ALA A 41 -13.42 11.86 -3.73
CA ALA A 41 -13.19 11.87 -2.28
C ALA A 41 -12.19 10.81 -1.77
N TYR A 42 -11.26 10.36 -2.60
CA TYR A 42 -10.20 9.46 -2.15
C TYR A 42 -9.06 10.22 -1.47
N ASP A 43 -8.48 9.60 -0.42
CA ASP A 43 -7.34 10.13 0.32
C ASP A 43 -6.01 9.85 -0.42
N ALA A 44 -5.85 8.64 -0.96
CA ALA A 44 -4.64 8.26 -1.68
C ALA A 44 -4.92 7.29 -2.84
N VAL A 45 -4.01 7.29 -3.81
CA VAL A 45 -3.84 6.18 -4.75
C VAL A 45 -2.67 5.31 -4.32
N TRP A 46 -2.80 4.00 -4.57
CA TRP A 46 -1.84 2.98 -4.15
C TRP A 46 -1.41 2.12 -5.33
N VAL A 47 -0.16 1.66 -5.30
CA VAL A 47 0.43 0.72 -6.26
C VAL A 47 1.11 -0.43 -5.53
N PHE A 48 1.38 -1.52 -6.25
CA PHE A 48 2.12 -2.68 -5.74
C PHE A 48 3.58 -2.61 -6.16
N ASP A 49 4.49 -3.17 -5.37
CA ASP A 49 5.91 -3.31 -5.73
C ASP A 49 6.16 -4.73 -6.26
N HIS A 50 5.71 -4.96 -7.48
CA HIS A 50 5.87 -6.21 -8.22
C HIS A 50 6.38 -5.93 -9.63
N PHE A 51 7.06 -6.92 -10.23
CA PHE A 51 7.70 -6.80 -11.55
C PHE A 51 6.98 -7.59 -12.64
N HIS A 52 6.11 -8.53 -12.28
CA HIS A 52 5.28 -9.30 -13.19
C HIS A 52 3.92 -9.60 -12.53
N PRO A 53 2.92 -10.06 -13.28
CA PRO A 53 1.57 -10.27 -12.74
C PRO A 53 1.51 -11.21 -11.55
N ALA A 54 0.45 -11.06 -10.77
CA ALA A 54 0.09 -11.99 -9.70
C ALA A 54 0.03 -13.43 -10.21
N PRO A 55 0.32 -14.45 -9.36
CA PRO A 55 0.31 -15.85 -9.76
C PRO A 55 -1.01 -16.30 -10.43
N PRO A 56 -0.94 -17.11 -11.51
CA PRO A 56 0.27 -17.66 -12.13
C PRO A 56 1.08 -16.61 -12.90
N ARG A 57 2.41 -16.81 -12.99
CA ARG A 57 3.30 -15.94 -13.76
C ARG A 57 2.98 -16.02 -15.25
N GLU A 58 2.70 -14.88 -15.86
CA GLU A 58 2.39 -14.73 -17.28
C GLU A 58 3.15 -13.55 -17.89
N PRO A 59 3.47 -13.58 -19.20
CA PRO A 59 4.11 -12.47 -19.89
C PRO A 59 3.08 -11.35 -20.17
N ALA A 60 2.72 -10.59 -19.15
CA ALA A 60 1.82 -9.44 -19.24
C ALA A 60 2.44 -8.22 -18.57
N THR A 61 1.92 -7.04 -18.89
CA THR A 61 2.42 -5.77 -18.40
C THR A 61 2.30 -5.68 -16.88
N THR A 62 3.38 -5.26 -16.23
CA THR A 62 3.38 -4.73 -14.87
C THR A 62 4.38 -3.59 -14.84
N PHE A 63 3.91 -2.36 -14.56
CA PHE A 63 4.78 -1.19 -14.49
C PHE A 63 5.54 -1.15 -13.16
N GLU A 64 6.83 -0.75 -13.22
CA GLU A 64 7.69 -0.68 -12.03
C GLU A 64 7.20 0.41 -11.06
N CYS A 65 7.11 0.05 -9.79
CA CYS A 65 6.47 0.79 -8.71
C CYS A 65 6.97 2.23 -8.55
N TRP A 66 8.27 2.42 -8.33
CA TRP A 66 8.81 3.75 -8.00
C TRP A 66 8.91 4.66 -9.23
N THR A 67 9.05 4.09 -10.41
CA THR A 67 9.00 4.83 -11.67
C THR A 67 7.61 5.44 -11.88
N ILE A 68 6.54 4.65 -11.72
CA ILE A 68 5.17 5.18 -11.85
C ILE A 68 4.79 6.12 -10.71
N MET A 69 5.32 5.92 -9.51
CA MET A 69 5.10 6.85 -8.39
C MET A 69 5.62 8.26 -8.70
N ALA A 70 6.79 8.36 -9.33
CA ALA A 70 7.38 9.64 -9.72
C ALA A 70 6.54 10.38 -10.77
N THR A 71 5.96 9.65 -11.73
CA THR A 71 5.09 10.25 -12.76
C THR A 71 3.72 10.60 -12.20
N LEU A 72 3.08 9.72 -11.41
CA LEU A 72 1.81 10.00 -10.76
C LEU A 72 1.91 11.21 -9.81
N ALA A 73 3.08 11.43 -9.19
CA ALA A 73 3.35 12.61 -8.38
C ALA A 73 3.22 13.92 -9.17
N ARG A 74 3.48 13.90 -10.49
CA ARG A 74 3.35 15.06 -11.37
C ARG A 74 2.03 15.11 -12.13
N ASP A 75 1.37 13.97 -12.28
CA ASP A 75 0.09 13.83 -12.99
C ASP A 75 -1.14 14.11 -12.12
N THR A 76 -0.95 14.23 -10.80
CA THR A 76 -1.99 14.50 -9.79
C THR A 76 -1.63 15.72 -8.95
N GLU A 77 -2.63 16.37 -8.32
CA GLU A 77 -2.44 17.64 -7.59
C GLU A 77 -2.70 17.50 -6.08
N ARG A 78 -3.76 16.82 -5.68
CA ARG A 78 -4.27 16.76 -4.29
C ARG A 78 -4.01 15.41 -3.64
N ILE A 79 -4.29 14.32 -4.36
CA ILE A 79 -4.33 12.97 -3.81
C ILE A 79 -2.96 12.52 -3.33
N ARG A 80 -2.91 11.85 -2.19
CA ARG A 80 -1.68 11.22 -1.70
C ARG A 80 -1.32 10.01 -2.54
N LEU A 81 -0.06 9.60 -2.45
CA LEU A 81 0.52 8.52 -3.26
C LEU A 81 1.19 7.51 -2.34
N GLY A 82 0.96 6.24 -2.53
CA GLY A 82 1.57 5.21 -1.70
C GLY A 82 1.86 3.89 -2.42
N GLN A 83 2.77 3.12 -1.87
CA GLN A 83 2.98 1.73 -2.27
C GLN A 83 2.49 0.80 -1.16
N LEU A 84 1.86 -0.29 -1.53
CA LEU A 84 1.45 -1.31 -0.57
C LEU A 84 1.88 -2.70 -1.06
N VAL A 85 3.08 -3.12 -0.72
CA VAL A 85 4.11 -2.35 -0.04
C VAL A 85 5.44 -2.54 -0.78
N THR A 86 6.34 -1.55 -0.72
CA THR A 86 7.71 -1.74 -1.22
C THR A 86 8.35 -2.94 -0.53
N CYS A 87 8.94 -3.84 -1.32
CA CYS A 87 9.67 -5.00 -0.81
C CYS A 87 11.06 -4.57 -0.33
N ALA A 88 11.34 -4.77 0.96
CA ALA A 88 12.61 -4.38 1.58
C ALA A 88 13.84 -5.04 0.93
N GLY A 89 13.66 -6.20 0.29
CA GLY A 89 14.78 -6.92 -0.34
C GLY A 89 15.05 -6.55 -1.80
N PHE A 90 14.24 -5.70 -2.44
CA PHE A 90 14.41 -5.38 -3.86
C PHE A 90 15.34 -4.18 -4.11
N ARG A 91 15.65 -3.39 -3.09
CA ARG A 91 16.49 -2.18 -3.23
C ARG A 91 17.39 -1.99 -2.01
N SER A 92 18.58 -1.40 -2.23
CA SER A 92 19.39 -0.91 -1.12
C SER A 92 18.58 0.10 -0.30
N PRO A 93 18.56 -0.02 1.04
CA PRO A 93 17.83 0.92 1.91
C PRO A 93 18.24 2.38 1.70
N ALA A 94 19.55 2.65 1.49
CA ALA A 94 20.04 4.01 1.25
C ALA A 94 19.54 4.57 -0.10
N LEU A 95 19.49 3.75 -1.14
CA LEU A 95 18.89 4.14 -2.43
C LEU A 95 17.38 4.37 -2.27
N LEU A 96 16.69 3.51 -1.54
CA LEU A 96 15.25 3.67 -1.28
C LEU A 96 14.97 4.98 -0.53
N ALA A 97 15.75 5.33 0.48
CA ALA A 97 15.65 6.62 1.17
C ALA A 97 15.80 7.80 0.21
N LYS A 98 16.75 7.71 -0.74
CA LYS A 98 16.97 8.73 -1.76
C LYS A 98 15.78 8.85 -2.73
N ILE A 99 15.24 7.72 -3.18
CA ILE A 99 14.05 7.65 -4.04
C ILE A 99 12.86 8.28 -3.33
N THR A 100 12.58 7.87 -2.09
CA THR A 100 11.44 8.37 -1.32
C THR A 100 11.52 9.86 -1.06
N SER A 101 12.69 10.39 -0.71
CA SER A 101 12.89 11.83 -0.55
C SER A 101 12.66 12.59 -1.85
N THR A 102 13.10 12.03 -2.99
CA THR A 102 12.90 12.64 -4.31
C THR A 102 11.41 12.67 -4.69
N VAL A 103 10.70 11.57 -4.51
CA VAL A 103 9.25 11.49 -4.82
C VAL A 103 8.44 12.37 -3.86
N ASP A 104 8.85 12.49 -2.60
CA ASP A 104 8.20 13.37 -1.64
C ASP A 104 8.29 14.84 -2.08
N VAL A 105 9.47 15.28 -2.52
CA VAL A 105 9.63 16.62 -3.11
C VAL A 105 8.80 16.78 -4.39
N ALA A 106 8.87 15.81 -5.31
CA ALA A 106 8.16 15.86 -6.60
C ALA A 106 6.65 15.90 -6.43
N SER A 107 6.12 15.26 -5.38
CA SER A 107 4.69 15.23 -5.03
C SER A 107 4.25 16.41 -4.14
N HIS A 108 5.15 17.30 -3.76
CA HIS A 108 4.89 18.39 -2.80
C HIS A 108 4.38 17.87 -1.44
N GLY A 109 5.00 16.78 -0.92
CA GLY A 109 4.67 16.23 0.41
C GLY A 109 3.44 15.33 0.46
N ARG A 110 3.07 14.68 -0.66
CA ARG A 110 1.93 13.76 -0.73
C ARG A 110 2.30 12.28 -0.65
N LEU A 111 3.58 11.94 -0.47
CA LEU A 111 4.04 10.56 -0.42
C LEU A 111 3.67 9.90 0.91
N ASN A 112 3.19 8.65 0.85
CA ASN A 112 3.18 7.65 1.91
C ASN A 112 4.18 6.55 1.55
N VAL A 113 5.05 6.16 2.46
CA VAL A 113 6.05 5.10 2.20
C VAL A 113 5.58 3.80 2.83
N GLY A 114 5.08 2.89 2.00
CA GLY A 114 4.73 1.54 2.44
C GLY A 114 5.90 0.57 2.28
N ILE A 115 6.16 -0.27 3.28
CA ILE A 115 7.25 -1.25 3.25
C ILE A 115 6.83 -2.58 3.89
N GLY A 116 7.40 -3.69 3.39
CA GLY A 116 7.18 -5.03 3.90
C GLY A 116 8.32 -5.98 3.59
N ALA A 117 8.27 -7.19 4.14
CA ALA A 117 9.34 -8.18 4.02
C ALA A 117 9.38 -8.89 2.66
N GLY A 118 8.36 -8.74 1.82
CA GLY A 118 8.21 -9.52 0.59
C GLY A 118 7.72 -10.96 0.85
N TRP A 119 7.07 -11.54 -0.16
CA TRP A 119 6.44 -12.87 -0.02
C TRP A 119 6.46 -13.71 -1.30
N TYR A 120 6.58 -13.07 -2.48
CA TYR A 120 6.42 -13.76 -3.77
C TYR A 120 7.75 -14.34 -4.24
N GLU A 121 8.02 -15.57 -3.85
CA GLU A 121 9.29 -16.29 -4.07
C GLU A 121 9.71 -16.36 -5.54
N ASP A 122 8.76 -16.65 -6.45
CA ASP A 122 9.04 -16.76 -7.88
C ASP A 122 9.63 -15.47 -8.44
N GLU A 123 9.07 -14.32 -8.06
CA GLU A 123 9.54 -13.01 -8.46
C GLU A 123 10.95 -12.69 -7.92
N TRP A 124 11.19 -12.97 -6.64
CA TRP A 124 12.52 -12.80 -6.03
C TRP A 124 13.58 -13.58 -6.79
N ARG A 125 13.32 -14.86 -7.08
CA ARG A 125 14.26 -15.74 -7.80
C ARG A 125 14.43 -15.32 -9.25
N ALA A 126 13.34 -14.96 -9.93
CA ALA A 126 13.36 -14.56 -11.33
C ALA A 126 14.22 -13.30 -11.58
N TYR A 127 14.23 -12.37 -10.62
CA TYR A 127 15.00 -11.12 -10.71
C TYR A 127 16.37 -11.20 -10.01
N GLY A 128 16.81 -12.39 -9.57
CA GLY A 128 18.16 -12.60 -9.06
C GLY A 128 18.39 -12.20 -7.60
N TYR A 129 17.33 -11.93 -6.84
CA TYR A 129 17.44 -11.57 -5.42
C TYR A 129 17.61 -12.79 -4.49
N GLY A 130 17.51 -14.02 -5.02
CA GLY A 130 17.38 -15.20 -4.19
C GLY A 130 16.02 -15.28 -3.50
N PHE A 131 15.91 -15.97 -2.40
CA PHE A 131 14.73 -15.90 -1.51
C PHE A 131 15.14 -16.39 -0.12
N PRO A 132 15.62 -15.50 0.74
CA PRO A 132 15.93 -15.81 2.12
C PRO A 132 14.72 -16.36 2.89
N ASP A 133 14.94 -17.02 4.00
CA ASP A 133 13.82 -17.48 4.83
C ASP A 133 13.03 -16.30 5.42
N ALA A 134 11.87 -16.60 6.00
CA ALA A 134 10.97 -15.56 6.51
C ALA A 134 11.59 -14.74 7.64
N LEU A 135 12.41 -15.35 8.49
CA LEU A 135 13.08 -14.66 9.59
C LEU A 135 14.14 -13.69 9.06
N GLU A 136 14.93 -14.13 8.11
CA GLU A 136 15.95 -13.30 7.47
C GLU A 136 15.31 -12.12 6.72
N ARG A 137 14.23 -12.33 5.95
CA ARG A 137 13.50 -11.22 5.31
C ARG A 137 12.92 -10.22 6.31
N LEU A 138 12.46 -10.68 7.47
CA LEU A 138 11.99 -9.80 8.56
C LEU A 138 13.15 -9.03 9.23
N GLN A 139 14.35 -9.60 9.31
CA GLN A 139 15.55 -8.89 9.76
C GLN A 139 15.95 -7.81 8.75
N MET A 140 15.96 -8.14 7.45
CA MET A 140 16.18 -7.15 6.38
C MET A 140 15.18 -6.00 6.45
N LEU A 141 13.89 -6.30 6.65
CA LEU A 141 12.85 -5.27 6.83
C LEU A 141 13.16 -4.35 8.01
N ARG A 142 13.51 -4.92 9.15
CA ARG A 142 13.85 -4.13 10.36
C ARG A 142 15.02 -3.19 10.10
N GLU A 143 16.12 -3.70 9.53
CA GLU A 143 17.30 -2.90 9.21
C GLU A 143 16.98 -1.80 8.18
N THR A 144 16.15 -2.14 7.18
CA THR A 144 15.69 -1.17 6.17
C THR A 144 14.89 -0.03 6.81
N VAL A 145 13.93 -0.36 7.68
CA VAL A 145 13.13 0.65 8.39
C VAL A 145 14.03 1.58 9.22
N GLU A 146 14.99 1.04 9.96
CA GLU A 146 15.91 1.85 10.75
C GLU A 146 16.80 2.74 9.89
N ILE A 147 17.31 2.23 8.77
CA ILE A 147 18.11 3.03 7.82
C ILE A 147 17.27 4.15 7.20
N LEU A 148 16.03 3.87 6.78
CA LEU A 148 15.13 4.88 6.23
C LEU A 148 14.91 6.03 7.23
N GLN A 149 14.58 5.70 8.49
CA GLN A 149 14.37 6.69 9.54
C GLN A 149 15.62 7.58 9.73
N ARG A 150 16.80 6.98 9.85
CA ARG A 150 18.05 7.70 9.99
C ARG A 150 18.37 8.58 8.77
N MET A 151 18.21 8.04 7.57
CA MET A 151 18.47 8.77 6.31
C MET A 151 17.54 9.98 6.14
N TRP A 152 16.30 9.89 6.62
CA TRP A 152 15.33 11.01 6.54
C TRP A 152 15.58 12.08 7.59
N THR A 153 16.12 11.73 8.76
CA THR A 153 16.17 12.63 9.92
C THR A 153 17.58 13.07 10.33
N GLU A 154 18.60 12.25 10.12
CA GLU A 154 19.97 12.54 10.50
C GLU A 154 20.75 13.17 9.33
N GLU A 155 21.76 14.01 9.65
CA GLU A 155 22.64 14.63 8.67
C GLU A 155 23.71 13.65 8.14
N ALA A 156 24.31 12.88 9.02
CA ALA A 156 25.37 11.92 8.72
C ALA A 156 25.08 10.54 9.35
N PRO A 157 24.08 9.81 8.86
CA PRO A 157 23.65 8.56 9.47
C PRO A 157 24.69 7.44 9.30
N VAL A 158 24.91 6.69 10.38
CA VAL A 158 25.74 5.48 10.36
C VAL A 158 24.92 4.31 10.86
N PHE A 159 24.96 3.21 10.14
CA PHE A 159 24.31 1.96 10.53
C PHE A 159 25.17 0.76 10.13
N ALA A 160 25.29 -0.22 11.03
CA ALA A 160 25.98 -1.47 10.76
C ALA A 160 25.14 -2.64 11.29
N GLY A 161 24.34 -3.25 10.41
CA GLY A 161 23.52 -4.41 10.68
C GLY A 161 24.15 -5.71 10.16
N THR A 162 23.32 -6.74 10.12
CA THR A 162 23.68 -8.06 9.56
C THR A 162 23.59 -8.05 8.04
N HIS A 163 22.60 -7.39 7.49
CA HIS A 163 22.27 -7.40 6.05
C HIS A 163 22.64 -6.08 5.36
N HIS A 164 22.63 -4.98 6.09
CA HIS A 164 22.86 -3.65 5.52
C HIS A 164 23.88 -2.86 6.33
N ARG A 165 24.63 -2.02 5.60
CA ARG A 165 25.58 -1.09 6.20
C ARG A 165 25.54 0.24 5.44
N ILE A 166 25.53 1.35 6.16
CA ILE A 166 25.72 2.69 5.62
C ILE A 166 26.74 3.45 6.46
N ASP A 167 27.50 4.33 5.82
CA ASP A 167 28.48 5.18 6.46
C ASP A 167 28.34 6.60 5.89
N GLN A 168 27.61 7.44 6.59
CA GLN A 168 27.37 8.86 6.33
C GLN A 168 26.91 9.18 4.88
N PRO A 169 25.97 8.44 4.27
CA PRO A 169 25.44 8.78 2.96
C PRO A 169 24.68 10.12 3.01
N ILE A 170 24.87 10.94 2.00
CA ILE A 170 24.16 12.21 1.88
C ILE A 170 22.77 11.97 1.27
N ASN A 171 21.73 12.33 2.03
CA ASN A 171 20.33 12.31 1.57
C ASN A 171 19.78 13.74 1.47
N GLU A 172 20.30 14.51 0.49
CA GLU A 172 19.79 15.84 0.17
C GLU A 172 19.23 15.92 -1.27
N PRO A 173 18.09 16.60 -1.50
CA PRO A 173 17.24 17.14 -0.43
C PRO A 173 16.61 16.01 0.38
N LYS A 174 16.44 16.21 1.68
CA LYS A 174 15.49 15.40 2.46
C LYS A 174 14.09 15.70 1.95
N GLY A 175 13.14 14.84 2.16
CA GLY A 175 11.73 15.09 1.80
C GLY A 175 11.20 16.43 2.35
N VAL A 176 10.00 16.81 1.96
CA VAL A 176 9.35 18.05 2.46
C VAL A 176 8.47 17.80 3.66
N GLN A 177 7.98 16.59 3.85
CA GLN A 177 7.20 16.20 5.04
C GLN A 177 8.12 16.13 6.28
N ARG A 178 7.60 16.49 7.45
CA ARG A 178 8.34 16.51 8.72
C ARG A 178 7.65 15.68 9.79
N PRO A 179 8.36 14.85 10.56
CA PRO A 179 9.82 14.63 10.49
C PRO A 179 10.26 13.85 9.25
N HIS A 180 9.39 13.11 8.63
CA HIS A 180 9.59 12.29 7.42
C HIS A 180 8.25 11.99 6.71
N PRO A 181 8.24 11.42 5.49
CA PRO A 181 7.03 10.89 4.90
C PRO A 181 6.41 9.80 5.78
N PRO A 182 5.07 9.72 5.94
CA PRO A 182 4.44 8.68 6.74
C PRO A 182 4.88 7.28 6.34
N LEU A 183 5.37 6.52 7.32
CA LEU A 183 5.84 5.15 7.14
C LEU A 183 4.72 4.15 7.43
N TRP A 184 4.37 3.36 6.43
CA TRP A 184 3.38 2.30 6.49
C TRP A 184 4.07 0.95 6.50
N ILE A 185 3.78 0.09 7.47
CA ILE A 185 4.32 -1.28 7.48
C ILE A 185 3.20 -2.28 7.19
N GLY A 186 3.39 -3.07 6.12
CA GLY A 186 2.45 -4.10 5.72
C GLY A 186 2.76 -5.46 6.33
N GLY A 187 1.70 -6.14 6.77
CA GLY A 187 1.73 -7.49 7.29
C GLY A 187 1.22 -7.62 8.71
N GLY A 188 0.65 -8.80 9.02
CA GLY A 188 0.02 -9.10 10.31
C GLY A 188 0.83 -10.04 11.22
N GLY A 189 2.15 -10.16 11.03
CA GLY A 189 3.01 -11.02 11.84
C GLY A 189 3.13 -10.52 13.29
N GLU A 190 2.60 -11.28 14.25
CA GLU A 190 2.41 -10.82 15.63
C GLU A 190 3.73 -10.58 16.38
N ARG A 191 4.73 -11.43 16.17
CA ARG A 191 5.98 -11.40 16.94
C ARG A 191 6.96 -10.33 16.48
N VAL A 192 7.00 -10.05 15.18
CA VAL A 192 8.01 -9.17 14.57
C VAL A 192 7.35 -7.98 13.89
N THR A 193 6.44 -8.21 12.93
CA THR A 193 5.88 -7.12 12.12
C THR A 193 5.10 -6.12 12.97
N LEU A 194 4.17 -6.59 13.82
CA LEU A 194 3.39 -5.69 14.69
C LEU A 194 4.26 -5.01 15.76
N LYS A 195 5.38 -5.64 16.17
CA LYS A 195 6.36 -4.98 17.03
C LYS A 195 7.09 -3.85 16.29
N LEU A 196 7.48 -4.05 15.03
CA LEU A 196 8.08 -2.99 14.20
C LEU A 196 7.09 -1.85 13.96
N VAL A 197 5.82 -2.17 13.71
CA VAL A 197 4.75 -1.16 13.61
C VAL A 197 4.71 -0.30 14.87
N ALA A 198 4.63 -0.91 16.04
CA ALA A 198 4.59 -0.19 17.32
C ALA A 198 5.81 0.72 17.55
N GLN A 199 6.99 0.32 17.07
CA GLN A 199 8.24 1.05 17.25
C GLN A 199 8.43 2.20 16.26
N TRP A 200 7.99 2.03 15.00
CA TRP A 200 8.46 2.89 13.91
C TRP A 200 7.38 3.41 12.96
N ALA A 201 6.23 2.74 12.84
CA ALA A 201 5.28 3.06 11.78
C ALA A 201 4.27 4.14 12.17
N ASP A 202 3.90 4.99 11.20
CA ASP A 202 2.77 5.91 11.31
C ASP A 202 1.46 5.21 10.94
N ALA A 203 1.55 4.10 10.18
CA ALA A 203 0.40 3.29 9.79
C ALA A 203 0.76 1.82 9.64
N CYS A 204 -0.22 0.95 9.78
CA CYS A 204 -0.10 -0.47 9.47
C CYS A 204 -1.15 -0.90 8.44
N ASN A 205 -0.82 -1.94 7.67
CA ASN A 205 -1.80 -2.63 6.84
C ASN A 205 -1.91 -4.09 7.28
N ILE A 206 -3.10 -4.47 7.70
CA ILE A 206 -3.43 -5.81 8.20
C ILE A 206 -4.62 -6.33 7.42
N ASN A 207 -4.43 -7.43 6.69
CA ASN A 207 -5.49 -8.07 5.93
C ASN A 207 -6.12 -9.22 6.72
N GLY A 208 -7.38 -9.51 6.42
CA GLY A 208 -8.19 -10.56 7.04
C GLY A 208 -9.63 -10.12 7.24
N ASP A 209 -10.45 -11.01 7.80
CA ASP A 209 -11.80 -10.67 8.23
C ASP A 209 -11.80 -9.74 9.46
N PRO A 210 -12.93 -9.11 9.81
CA PRO A 210 -13.00 -8.19 10.95
C PRO A 210 -12.58 -8.81 12.29
N ALA A 211 -12.81 -10.11 12.50
CA ALA A 211 -12.41 -10.79 13.73
C ALA A 211 -10.90 -10.96 13.83
N THR A 212 -10.26 -11.37 12.73
CA THR A 212 -8.80 -11.45 12.58
C THR A 212 -8.15 -10.08 12.80
N ILE A 213 -8.67 -9.03 12.17
CA ILE A 213 -8.14 -7.67 12.30
C ILE A 213 -8.24 -7.20 13.76
N ARG A 214 -9.40 -7.37 14.42
CA ARG A 214 -9.58 -7.02 15.83
C ARG A 214 -8.56 -7.72 16.74
N HIS A 215 -8.30 -9.01 16.49
CA HIS A 215 -7.26 -9.74 17.23
C HIS A 215 -5.87 -9.15 17.01
N LYS A 216 -5.49 -8.91 15.74
CA LYS A 216 -4.18 -8.32 15.39
C LYS A 216 -3.98 -6.93 15.98
N LEU A 217 -5.02 -6.10 16.00
CA LEU A 217 -4.98 -4.78 16.61
C LEU A 217 -4.86 -4.85 18.13
N ALA A 218 -5.44 -5.87 18.79
CA ALA A 218 -5.21 -6.10 20.21
C ALA A 218 -3.75 -6.46 20.52
N VAL A 219 -3.11 -7.27 19.66
CA VAL A 219 -1.66 -7.56 19.76
C VAL A 219 -0.82 -6.31 19.52
N LEU A 220 -1.15 -5.50 18.50
CA LEU A 220 -0.48 -4.23 18.24
C LEU A 220 -0.55 -3.31 19.47
N ARG A 221 -1.70 -3.18 20.11
CA ARG A 221 -1.87 -2.38 21.34
C ARG A 221 -0.96 -2.84 22.47
N GLN A 222 -0.78 -4.16 22.64
CA GLN A 222 0.17 -4.70 23.62
C GLN A 222 1.61 -4.30 23.31
N HIS A 223 2.02 -4.34 22.03
CA HIS A 223 3.35 -3.90 21.63
C HIS A 223 3.54 -2.39 21.81
N CYS A 224 2.52 -1.58 21.50
CA CYS A 224 2.56 -0.14 21.74
C CYS A 224 2.72 0.17 23.23
N ALA A 225 1.95 -0.47 24.08
CA ALA A 225 2.09 -0.32 25.55
C ALA A 225 3.49 -0.70 26.04
N ALA A 226 4.09 -1.76 25.47
CA ALA A 226 5.44 -2.20 25.87
C ALA A 226 6.55 -1.19 25.48
N VAL A 227 6.31 -0.31 24.49
CA VAL A 227 7.26 0.73 24.07
C VAL A 227 6.83 2.13 24.52
N GLY A 228 5.75 2.26 25.31
CA GLY A 228 5.25 3.54 25.82
C GLY A 228 4.61 4.44 24.78
N ARG A 229 4.04 3.86 23.70
CA ARG A 229 3.38 4.59 22.61
C ARG A 229 1.87 4.42 22.66
N ASP A 230 1.12 5.47 22.35
CA ASP A 230 -0.33 5.38 22.15
C ASP A 230 -0.64 4.76 20.78
N ASP A 231 -1.41 3.67 20.75
CA ASP A 231 -1.80 3.01 19.50
C ASP A 231 -2.75 3.85 18.65
N SER A 232 -3.40 4.87 19.21
CA SER A 232 -4.22 5.83 18.48
C SER A 232 -3.44 6.71 17.49
N GLU A 233 -2.12 6.82 17.67
CA GLU A 233 -1.22 7.54 16.76
C GLU A 233 -0.97 6.78 15.45
N ILE A 234 -1.30 5.48 15.42
CA ILE A 234 -1.04 4.62 14.27
C ILE A 234 -2.34 4.45 13.46
N VAL A 235 -2.32 4.80 12.18
CA VAL A 235 -3.43 4.52 11.25
C VAL A 235 -3.53 3.01 11.00
N LYS A 236 -4.73 2.44 11.17
CA LYS A 236 -5.00 1.01 10.97
C LYS A 236 -5.70 0.81 9.64
N SER A 237 -5.03 0.18 8.69
CA SER A 237 -5.59 -0.05 7.36
C SER A 237 -5.78 -1.52 7.01
N THR A 238 -6.67 -1.75 6.06
CA THR A 238 -6.88 -3.06 5.42
C THR A 238 -7.15 -2.90 3.92
N CYS A 239 -6.94 -3.98 3.15
CA CYS A 239 -7.26 -4.02 1.73
C CYS A 239 -8.59 -4.75 1.51
N VAL A 240 -9.44 -4.19 0.66
CA VAL A 240 -10.74 -4.77 0.33
C VAL A 240 -10.98 -4.68 -1.19
N LEU A 241 -11.31 -5.82 -1.82
CA LEU A 241 -11.82 -5.82 -3.17
C LEU A 241 -13.32 -5.57 -3.12
N ILE A 242 -13.81 -4.55 -3.82
CA ILE A 242 -15.23 -4.18 -3.82
C ILE A 242 -15.79 -4.24 -5.24
N GLN A 243 -16.85 -5.02 -5.39
CA GLN A 243 -17.64 -5.06 -6.62
C GLN A 243 -19.05 -4.54 -6.35
N LEU A 244 -19.35 -3.37 -6.88
CA LEU A 244 -20.69 -2.82 -6.81
C LEU A 244 -21.62 -3.50 -7.81
N VAL A 245 -22.84 -3.78 -7.36
CA VAL A 245 -23.95 -4.28 -8.19
C VAL A 245 -25.16 -3.34 -8.09
N GLU A 246 -26.08 -3.45 -9.05
CA GLU A 246 -27.29 -2.64 -9.06
C GLU A 246 -28.32 -3.15 -8.08
N ARG A 247 -28.48 -4.46 -7.99
CA ARG A 247 -29.51 -5.12 -7.18
C ARG A 247 -28.91 -6.24 -6.34
N ALA A 248 -29.48 -6.50 -5.17
CA ALA A 248 -29.01 -7.54 -4.26
C ALA A 248 -29.03 -8.95 -4.91
N GLU A 249 -29.97 -9.23 -5.79
CA GLU A 249 -30.07 -10.50 -6.53
C GLU A 249 -28.96 -10.74 -7.53
N ASP A 250 -28.19 -9.70 -7.91
CA ASP A 250 -27.07 -9.81 -8.83
C ASP A 250 -25.77 -10.25 -8.14
N VAL A 251 -25.71 -10.25 -6.81
CA VAL A 251 -24.52 -10.65 -6.02
C VAL A 251 -24.04 -12.05 -6.36
N GLU A 252 -24.97 -13.02 -6.47
CA GLU A 252 -24.62 -14.43 -6.74
C GLU A 252 -24.12 -14.67 -8.17
N ARG A 253 -24.33 -13.70 -9.07
CA ARG A 253 -23.94 -13.80 -10.48
C ARG A 253 -22.55 -13.25 -10.74
N VAL A 254 -21.98 -12.53 -9.76
CA VAL A 254 -20.69 -11.89 -9.91
C VAL A 254 -19.58 -12.79 -9.40
N THR A 255 -18.58 -13.01 -10.24
CA THR A 255 -17.34 -13.69 -9.85
C THR A 255 -16.20 -12.69 -9.88
N VAL A 256 -15.43 -12.61 -8.80
CA VAL A 256 -14.21 -11.84 -8.72
C VAL A 256 -13.06 -12.74 -8.32
N ASN A 257 -11.85 -12.45 -8.78
CA ASN A 257 -10.65 -13.17 -8.43
C ASN A 257 -9.83 -12.31 -7.43
N PRO A 258 -9.97 -12.56 -6.10
CA PRO A 258 -9.16 -11.84 -5.13
C PRO A 258 -7.71 -12.29 -5.23
N VAL A 259 -6.78 -11.35 -5.14
CA VAL A 259 -5.41 -11.69 -4.86
C VAL A 259 -5.27 -12.01 -3.38
N ARG A 260 -4.36 -12.91 -3.06
CA ARG A 260 -4.11 -13.48 -1.73
C ARG A 260 -4.38 -12.51 -0.57
N MET A 261 -5.17 -12.97 0.40
CA MET A 261 -5.47 -12.31 1.69
C MET A 261 -6.36 -11.05 1.63
N GLU A 262 -6.90 -10.68 0.48
CA GLU A 262 -7.80 -9.56 0.36
C GLU A 262 -9.22 -9.98 0.72
N SER A 263 -9.92 -9.19 1.52
CA SER A 263 -11.34 -9.37 1.76
C SER A 263 -12.14 -8.94 0.54
N VAL A 264 -13.21 -9.66 0.23
CA VAL A 264 -14.07 -9.37 -0.92
C VAL A 264 -15.45 -8.94 -0.44
N ILE A 265 -15.94 -7.83 -0.95
CA ILE A 265 -17.29 -7.33 -0.72
C ILE A 265 -17.98 -7.15 -2.06
N ILE A 266 -19.09 -7.86 -2.28
CA ILE A 266 -19.95 -7.72 -3.45
C ILE A 266 -21.32 -7.28 -2.97
N GLY A 267 -21.86 -6.19 -3.49
CA GLY A 267 -23.16 -5.72 -3.04
C GLY A 267 -23.61 -4.40 -3.67
N THR A 268 -24.83 -4.01 -3.36
CA THR A 268 -25.28 -2.64 -3.59
C THR A 268 -24.52 -1.67 -2.69
N PRO A 269 -24.50 -0.36 -2.97
CA PRO A 269 -23.82 0.60 -2.11
C PRO A 269 -24.22 0.49 -0.62
N ALA A 270 -25.48 0.22 -0.33
CA ALA A 270 -25.94 0.04 1.05
C ALA A 270 -25.34 -1.20 1.71
N MET A 271 -25.30 -2.35 1.02
CA MET A 271 -24.70 -3.59 1.51
C MET A 271 -23.18 -3.44 1.70
N VAL A 272 -22.51 -2.78 0.75
CA VAL A 272 -21.06 -2.53 0.83
C VAL A 272 -20.76 -1.65 2.06
N ARG A 273 -21.54 -0.61 2.29
CA ARG A 273 -21.38 0.26 3.47
C ARG A 273 -21.56 -0.51 4.77
N GLU A 274 -22.59 -1.35 4.87
CA GLU A 274 -22.83 -2.18 6.07
C GLU A 274 -21.65 -3.12 6.34
N GLN A 275 -21.11 -3.77 5.31
CA GLN A 275 -19.96 -4.64 5.46
C GLN A 275 -18.69 -3.87 5.82
N LEU A 276 -18.42 -2.72 5.19
CA LEU A 276 -17.29 -1.84 5.55
C LEU A 276 -17.39 -1.36 7.00
N GLN A 277 -18.59 -1.10 7.51
CA GLN A 277 -18.80 -0.71 8.90
C GLN A 277 -18.29 -1.80 9.87
N THR A 278 -18.38 -3.09 9.52
CA THR A 278 -17.84 -4.18 10.37
C THR A 278 -16.32 -4.09 10.53
N PHE A 279 -15.60 -3.60 9.51
CA PHE A 279 -14.15 -3.34 9.59
C PHE A 279 -13.86 -2.11 10.46
N VAL A 280 -14.65 -1.06 10.33
CA VAL A 280 -14.55 0.12 11.19
C VAL A 280 -14.78 -0.26 12.66
N ASP A 281 -15.80 -1.05 12.93
CA ASP A 281 -16.11 -1.57 14.28
C ASP A 281 -15.01 -2.51 14.81
N ALA A 282 -14.21 -3.10 13.92
CA ALA A 282 -13.03 -3.86 14.28
C ALA A 282 -11.80 -2.98 14.57
N GLY A 283 -11.87 -1.68 14.29
CA GLY A 283 -10.82 -0.69 14.54
C GLY A 283 -10.03 -0.25 13.31
N VAL A 284 -10.55 -0.46 12.11
CA VAL A 284 -9.95 0.03 10.86
C VAL A 284 -10.30 1.51 10.65
N ASP A 285 -9.28 2.34 10.45
CA ASP A 285 -9.42 3.78 10.16
C ASP A 285 -9.33 4.09 8.66
N TYR A 286 -8.80 3.14 7.88
CA TYR A 286 -8.42 3.37 6.49
C TYR A 286 -8.63 2.11 5.64
N SER A 287 -9.51 2.19 4.65
CA SER A 287 -9.74 1.09 3.71
C SER A 287 -9.08 1.38 2.36
N ILE A 288 -8.18 0.50 1.91
CA ILE A 288 -7.57 0.59 0.58
C ILE A 288 -8.36 -0.35 -0.33
N VAL A 289 -9.07 0.23 -1.31
CA VAL A 289 -9.99 -0.52 -2.12
C VAL A 289 -9.43 -0.87 -3.50
N THR A 290 -9.73 -2.07 -3.96
CA THR A 290 -9.61 -2.48 -5.34
C THR A 290 -11.00 -2.46 -5.96
N LEU A 291 -11.18 -1.69 -7.02
CA LEU A 291 -12.41 -1.67 -7.82
C LEU A 291 -12.09 -2.32 -9.17
N PRO A 292 -12.70 -3.48 -9.49
CA PRO A 292 -12.46 -4.14 -10.77
C PRO A 292 -12.84 -3.26 -11.96
N ARG A 293 -12.08 -3.41 -13.06
CA ARG A 293 -12.32 -2.80 -14.37
C ARG A 293 -12.22 -1.26 -14.46
N VAL A 294 -11.71 -0.59 -13.44
CA VAL A 294 -11.57 0.89 -13.46
C VAL A 294 -10.62 1.41 -14.55
N ALA A 295 -9.72 0.56 -15.10
CA ALA A 295 -8.89 0.90 -16.26
C ALA A 295 -9.72 1.14 -17.53
N TYR A 296 -10.85 0.46 -17.65
CA TYR A 296 -11.73 0.45 -18.83
C TYR A 296 -12.93 1.36 -18.66
N ASP A 297 -13.47 1.43 -17.45
CA ASP A 297 -14.62 2.26 -17.08
C ASP A 297 -14.41 2.85 -15.68
N GLN A 298 -14.51 4.17 -15.55
CA GLN A 298 -14.29 4.88 -14.30
C GLN A 298 -15.59 5.11 -13.50
N GLU A 299 -16.75 4.73 -14.02
CA GLU A 299 -18.00 4.90 -13.29
C GLU A 299 -18.04 4.12 -11.96
N PRO A 300 -17.52 2.88 -11.83
CA PRO A 300 -17.40 2.22 -10.53
C PRO A 300 -16.63 3.03 -9.48
N LEU A 301 -15.56 3.72 -9.88
CA LEU A 301 -14.77 4.60 -9.01
C LEU A 301 -15.61 5.80 -8.53
N ARG A 302 -16.27 6.51 -9.45
CA ARG A 302 -17.10 7.67 -9.14
C ARG A 302 -18.31 7.29 -8.30
N ARG A 303 -18.94 6.18 -8.65
CA ARG A 303 -20.08 5.65 -7.90
C ARG A 303 -19.72 5.27 -6.48
N PHE A 304 -18.58 4.59 -6.29
CA PHE A 304 -18.10 4.24 -4.96
C PHE A 304 -17.82 5.50 -4.11
N ALA A 305 -17.16 6.50 -4.69
CA ALA A 305 -16.90 7.77 -4.02
C ALA A 305 -18.22 8.49 -3.60
N ARG A 306 -19.17 8.57 -4.51
CA ARG A 306 -20.45 9.25 -4.30
C ARG A 306 -21.38 8.51 -3.34
N ASP A 307 -21.54 7.19 -3.52
CA ASP A 307 -22.63 6.43 -2.88
C ASP A 307 -22.16 5.67 -1.63
N VAL A 308 -20.83 5.59 -1.40
CA VAL A 308 -20.24 4.89 -0.23
C VAL A 308 -19.34 5.84 0.57
N VAL A 309 -18.25 6.34 -0.03
CA VAL A 309 -17.23 7.13 0.70
C VAL A 309 -17.83 8.37 1.36
N SER A 310 -18.67 9.10 0.66
CA SER A 310 -19.30 10.35 1.16
C SER A 310 -20.19 10.16 2.39
N LEU A 311 -20.46 8.91 2.78
CA LEU A 311 -21.38 8.57 3.88
C LEU A 311 -20.65 8.03 5.12
N PHE A 312 -19.30 7.98 5.12
CA PHE A 312 -18.42 7.66 6.25
C PHE A 312 -17.78 8.91 6.83
#